data_2664d03b437b8d16b1c728c460dc25a8
#
_entry.id   2664d03b437b8d16b1c728c460dc25a8
#
_cell.length_a   1.000
_cell.length_b   1.000
_cell.length_c   1.000
_cell.angle_alpha   90.00
_cell.angle_beta   90.00
_cell.angle_gamma   90.00
#
_symmetry.space_group_name_H-M   'P 1'
#
loop_
_entity.id
_entity.type
_entity.pdbx_description
1 polymer ?
#
loop_
_entity_poly.entity_id
_entity_poly.type
_entity_poly.pdbx_seq_one_letter_code
_entity_poly.pdbx_strand_id
1 'polypeptide(L)'
;MIQGRPCKFVKGGRMNVESRVIRKRGRYVKDTTRVIARSYLPGGDDRLKKITERVLDLPEEKTSELFEHVLKNFSKRHRDIELIFENNFQKVQTLIPKDVVISDKKRALIGAYFTMEYSIESAALFNPSIVSHPNQADLPEGCIRVIMSFRAVGEGHISSIEFRSGKIDADNKISLDPVSDFVETPEIQLNPKFEKHLFQLKLNEMNACNEITTYLLERLPPEFTYEQGKHEIMQLLKKRIFPDPMQSKTIDIISWLAKSNYQLKFRPDRRISERAIFPVSENESMGVEDARFVRFVDDDGDATYYATYTAYNGRTILPQMIRTKDFITFKILTLNGKAVQNKGMALFPRRINGKFVMASRQDGENNHIMFSDNMHFWQESRIIQEPSRPWEFVQIGNCGSPVETEEGWILLTHGVGPMRQYSIGALLLDLDDPEKIIGWLPGPLISPNEEERDGYVPNVVYTCGSIIHNGDLIIPYGMSDAKSGFASIPVRELLDSMKRA
;
A
#
# COMPACT_ATOMS: atom_id res chain seq x y z
N MET A 1 4.43 9.02 -58.35
CA MET A 1 4.29 10.41 -57.84
C MET A 1 2.88 10.53 -57.27
N ILE A 2 2.76 10.40 -55.95
CA ILE A 2 1.49 10.61 -55.25
C ILE A 2 1.70 11.89 -54.43
N GLN A 3 1.03 12.95 -54.85
CA GLN A 3 1.02 14.25 -54.19
C GLN A 3 0.18 14.15 -52.93
N GLY A 4 0.83 14.17 -51.75
CA GLY A 4 0.17 14.31 -50.47
C GLY A 4 -0.30 15.75 -50.25
N ARG A 5 -1.58 15.94 -49.98
CA ARG A 5 -2.16 17.23 -49.56
C ARG A 5 -1.66 17.57 -48.13
N PRO A 6 -1.24 18.79 -47.85
CA PRO A 6 -0.87 19.19 -46.51
C PRO A 6 -2.12 19.26 -45.60
N CYS A 7 -2.08 18.58 -44.48
CA CYS A 7 -3.07 18.67 -43.42
C CYS A 7 -3.04 20.09 -42.82
N LYS A 8 -4.07 20.87 -43.02
CA LYS A 8 -4.21 22.21 -42.42
C LYS A 8 -4.45 22.03 -40.89
N PHE A 9 -3.47 22.35 -40.07
CA PHE A 9 -3.68 22.57 -38.67
C PHE A 9 -4.63 23.77 -38.48
N VAL A 10 -5.85 23.50 -38.02
CA VAL A 10 -6.78 24.51 -37.55
C VAL A 10 -6.29 25.06 -36.21
N LYS A 11 -5.78 26.29 -36.22
CA LYS A 11 -5.53 27.08 -35.01
C LYS A 11 -6.85 27.49 -34.36
N GLY A 12 -7.45 26.63 -33.58
CA GLY A 12 -8.50 26.98 -32.64
C GLY A 12 -7.90 26.94 -31.26
N GLY A 13 -7.48 28.08 -30.71
CA GLY A 13 -6.84 28.19 -29.44
C GLY A 13 -7.81 27.96 -28.26
N ARG A 14 -8.10 26.72 -27.89
CA ARG A 14 -8.46 26.40 -26.50
C ARG A 14 -7.17 26.30 -25.73
N MET A 15 -7.02 27.10 -24.65
CA MET A 15 -5.88 26.99 -23.72
C MET A 15 -5.72 25.54 -23.30
N ASN A 16 -4.49 25.04 -23.34
CA ASN A 16 -4.16 23.69 -22.87
C ASN A 16 -4.56 23.59 -21.38
N VAL A 17 -5.33 22.54 -21.01
CA VAL A 17 -5.78 22.34 -19.62
C VAL A 17 -4.61 22.31 -18.64
N GLU A 18 -3.46 21.81 -19.06
CA GLU A 18 -2.23 21.76 -18.25
C GLU A 18 -1.79 23.16 -17.78
N SER A 19 -2.05 24.23 -18.57
CA SER A 19 -1.74 25.61 -18.19
C SER A 19 -2.62 26.15 -17.04
N ARG A 20 -3.71 25.47 -16.70
CA ARG A 20 -4.62 25.84 -15.61
C ARG A 20 -4.29 25.11 -14.31
N VAL A 21 -3.46 24.07 -14.37
CA VAL A 21 -3.01 23.33 -13.18
C VAL A 21 -2.00 24.16 -12.41
N ILE A 22 -2.31 24.39 -11.13
CA ILE A 22 -1.43 25.11 -10.21
C ILE A 22 -0.57 24.10 -9.45
N ARG A 23 0.71 24.00 -9.79
CA ARG A 23 1.70 23.25 -9.00
C ARG A 23 2.03 24.02 -7.71
N LYS A 24 1.71 23.42 -6.56
CA LYS A 24 1.97 24.05 -5.26
C LYS A 24 3.46 24.00 -4.93
N ARG A 25 3.95 25.00 -4.21
CA ARG A 25 5.30 25.00 -3.67
C ARG A 25 5.43 23.96 -2.55
N GLY A 26 6.62 23.41 -2.39
CA GLY A 26 6.91 22.35 -1.42
C GLY A 26 7.13 21.00 -2.11
N ARG A 27 8.12 20.30 -1.60
CA ARG A 27 8.46 18.93 -2.05
C ARG A 27 8.65 18.07 -0.82
N TYR A 28 8.10 16.89 -0.86
CA TYR A 28 8.27 15.87 0.16
C TYR A 28 9.28 14.88 -0.38
N VAL A 29 10.38 14.77 0.32
CA VAL A 29 11.55 13.97 -0.10
C VAL A 29 11.84 12.91 0.94
N LYS A 30 12.64 11.94 0.56
CA LYS A 30 13.17 10.91 1.45
C LYS A 30 13.87 11.52 2.68
N ASP A 31 13.79 10.78 3.79
CA ASP A 31 14.49 11.10 5.04
C ASP A 31 15.26 9.88 5.51
N THR A 32 16.60 9.92 5.35
CA THR A 32 17.49 8.81 5.71
C THR A 32 17.61 8.60 7.22
N THR A 33 17.15 9.56 8.02
CA THR A 33 17.19 9.46 9.49
C THR A 33 16.04 8.61 10.05
N ARG A 34 15.01 8.36 9.25
CA ARG A 34 13.86 7.54 9.63
C ARG A 34 14.21 6.06 9.55
N VAL A 35 14.38 5.45 10.69
CA VAL A 35 14.83 4.07 10.83
C VAL A 35 13.88 3.27 11.72
N ILE A 36 13.76 1.98 11.40
CA ILE A 36 13.14 0.98 12.27
C ILE A 36 14.20 0.01 12.79
N ALA A 37 14.03 -0.49 14.00
CA ALA A 37 14.86 -1.55 14.51
C ALA A 37 14.26 -2.91 14.12
N ARG A 38 15.02 -3.70 13.35
CA ARG A 38 14.62 -5.01 12.83
C ARG A 38 15.47 -6.12 13.39
N SER A 39 14.91 -7.33 13.40
CA SER A 39 15.68 -8.53 13.68
C SER A 39 16.77 -8.75 12.61
N TYR A 40 17.97 -9.05 13.07
CA TYR A 40 19.13 -9.36 12.25
C TYR A 40 19.67 -10.73 12.64
N LEU A 41 19.42 -11.74 11.80
CA LEU A 41 19.85 -13.12 12.04
C LEU A 41 20.83 -13.52 10.92
N PRO A 42 22.12 -13.17 11.05
CA PRO A 42 23.11 -13.39 10.01
C PRO A 42 23.52 -14.86 9.90
N GLY A 43 23.30 -15.44 8.73
CA GLY A 43 23.68 -16.82 8.43
C GLY A 43 22.77 -17.88 9.07
N GLY A 44 23.26 -19.12 9.16
CA GLY A 44 22.51 -20.23 9.78
C GLY A 44 22.77 -20.34 11.29
N ASP A 45 22.11 -21.32 11.93
CA ASP A 45 22.12 -21.55 13.37
C ASP A 45 23.54 -21.62 13.98
N ASP A 46 24.50 -22.20 13.29
CA ASP A 46 25.91 -22.28 13.75
C ASP A 46 26.53 -20.89 13.93
N ARG A 47 26.23 -19.94 13.04
CA ARG A 47 26.75 -18.59 13.17
C ARG A 47 26.05 -17.82 14.29
N LEU A 48 24.74 -17.97 14.41
CA LEU A 48 23.96 -17.35 15.50
C LEU A 48 24.46 -17.86 16.85
N LYS A 49 24.73 -19.17 16.98
CA LYS A 49 25.29 -19.80 18.17
C LYS A 49 26.65 -19.20 18.52
N LYS A 50 27.58 -19.12 17.57
CA LYS A 50 28.90 -18.50 17.79
C LYS A 50 28.82 -17.04 18.24
N ILE A 51 27.88 -16.25 17.72
CA ILE A 51 27.67 -14.86 18.16
C ILE A 51 27.19 -14.85 19.62
N THR A 52 26.19 -15.70 19.94
CA THR A 52 25.64 -15.83 21.29
C THR A 52 26.71 -16.25 22.29
N GLU A 53 27.53 -17.27 21.99
CA GLU A 53 28.64 -17.75 22.83
C GLU A 53 29.64 -16.63 23.13
N ARG A 54 30.03 -15.84 22.13
CA ARG A 54 30.95 -14.69 22.30
C ARG A 54 30.41 -13.66 23.29
N VAL A 55 29.11 -13.42 23.32
CA VAL A 55 28.48 -12.49 24.28
C VAL A 55 28.36 -13.11 25.64
N LEU A 56 28.08 -14.42 25.72
CA LEU A 56 28.04 -15.17 26.99
C LEU A 56 29.38 -15.17 27.71
N ASP A 57 30.48 -15.27 26.95
CA ASP A 57 31.85 -15.28 27.48
C ASP A 57 32.33 -13.91 27.99
N LEU A 58 31.59 -12.83 27.74
CA LEU A 58 31.97 -11.50 28.24
C LEU A 58 31.84 -11.43 29.80
N PRO A 59 32.82 -10.81 30.49
CA PRO A 59 32.64 -10.42 31.87
C PRO A 59 31.46 -9.46 32.07
N GLU A 60 30.79 -9.52 33.22
CA GLU A 60 29.61 -8.66 33.49
C GLU A 60 29.90 -7.16 33.43
N GLU A 61 31.12 -6.75 33.88
CA GLU A 61 31.56 -5.36 33.77
C GLU A 61 31.62 -4.91 32.32
N LYS A 62 32.20 -5.74 31.43
CA LYS A 62 32.28 -5.44 29.99
C LYS A 62 30.93 -5.51 29.29
N THR A 63 30.07 -6.43 29.74
CA THR A 63 28.67 -6.50 29.29
C THR A 63 27.93 -5.19 29.57
N SER A 64 28.09 -4.66 30.82
CA SER A 64 27.45 -3.41 31.22
C SER A 64 27.96 -2.22 30.42
N GLU A 65 29.28 -2.09 30.26
CA GLU A 65 29.90 -1.01 29.46
C GLU A 65 29.38 -1.00 28.01
N LEU A 66 29.36 -2.17 27.37
CA LEU A 66 28.89 -2.29 25.96
C LEU A 66 27.40 -2.00 25.85
N PHE A 67 26.58 -2.48 26.77
CA PHE A 67 25.16 -2.24 26.75
C PHE A 67 24.83 -0.75 26.95
N GLU A 68 25.46 -0.07 27.87
CA GLU A 68 25.34 1.37 28.09
C GLU A 68 25.80 2.18 26.87
N HIS A 69 26.86 1.73 26.20
CA HIS A 69 27.28 2.33 24.93
C HIS A 69 26.21 2.20 23.84
N VAL A 70 25.62 1.02 23.70
CA VAL A 70 24.52 0.78 22.74
C VAL A 70 23.31 1.68 23.07
N LEU A 71 22.87 1.72 24.33
CA LEU A 71 21.74 2.59 24.72
C LEU A 71 22.04 4.06 24.44
N LYS A 72 23.24 4.55 24.77
CA LYS A 72 23.65 5.94 24.53
C LYS A 72 23.55 6.34 23.06
N ASN A 73 23.91 5.43 22.16
CA ASN A 73 23.95 5.71 20.73
C ASN A 73 22.60 5.54 20.02
N PHE A 74 21.74 4.62 20.47
CA PHE A 74 20.55 4.21 19.72
C PHE A 74 19.22 4.54 20.40
N SER A 75 19.17 4.74 21.72
CA SER A 75 17.90 5.00 22.43
C SER A 75 17.18 6.28 22.00
N LYS A 76 17.89 7.26 21.43
CA LYS A 76 17.29 8.50 20.92
C LYS A 76 16.61 8.34 19.58
N ARG A 77 16.88 7.24 18.87
CA ARG A 77 16.34 6.95 17.54
C ARG A 77 15.17 5.97 17.55
N HIS A 78 15.02 5.22 18.64
CA HIS A 78 13.99 4.19 18.80
C HIS A 78 13.26 4.36 20.11
N ARG A 79 11.95 4.31 20.05
CA ARG A 79 11.14 4.16 21.27
C ARG A 79 11.23 2.70 21.74
N ASP A 80 11.23 2.51 23.05
CA ASP A 80 11.16 1.19 23.67
C ASP A 80 12.26 0.21 23.17
N ILE A 81 13.50 0.72 22.93
CA ILE A 81 14.61 -0.05 22.36
C ILE A 81 14.94 -1.32 23.13
N GLU A 82 14.82 -1.28 24.47
CA GLU A 82 15.08 -2.44 25.33
C GLU A 82 14.04 -3.54 25.10
N LEU A 83 12.77 -3.19 24.86
CA LEU A 83 11.74 -4.15 24.49
C LEU A 83 12.04 -4.79 23.11
N ILE A 84 12.60 -4.02 22.17
CA ILE A 84 13.02 -4.53 20.87
C ILE A 84 14.16 -5.54 21.04
N PHE A 85 15.14 -5.24 21.89
CA PHE A 85 16.22 -6.15 22.19
C PHE A 85 15.71 -7.44 22.85
N GLU A 86 14.78 -7.33 23.81
CA GLU A 86 14.15 -8.49 24.41
C GLU A 86 13.42 -9.37 23.38
N ASN A 87 12.61 -8.78 22.51
CA ASN A 87 11.91 -9.51 21.45
C ASN A 87 12.87 -10.21 20.47
N ASN A 88 14.02 -9.61 20.19
CA ASN A 88 15.03 -10.23 19.32
C ASN A 88 15.86 -11.28 20.07
N PHE A 89 16.10 -11.11 21.38
CA PHE A 89 16.67 -12.15 22.24
C PHE A 89 15.82 -13.40 22.23
N GLN A 90 14.50 -13.30 22.36
CA GLN A 90 13.59 -14.44 22.37
C GLN A 90 13.69 -15.31 21.12
N LYS A 91 14.10 -14.75 19.98
CA LYS A 91 14.29 -15.50 18.73
C LYS A 91 15.53 -16.40 18.75
N VAL A 92 16.49 -16.11 19.60
CA VAL A 92 17.76 -16.84 19.72
C VAL A 92 17.96 -17.51 21.09
N GLN A 93 17.04 -17.35 22.02
CA GLN A 93 17.15 -17.90 23.37
C GLN A 93 17.34 -19.41 23.41
N THR A 94 16.82 -20.14 22.42
CA THR A 94 16.98 -21.61 22.29
C THR A 94 18.42 -22.03 22.01
N LEU A 95 19.29 -21.10 21.60
CA LEU A 95 20.71 -21.34 21.35
C LEU A 95 21.54 -21.30 22.64
N ILE A 96 20.94 -20.82 23.76
CA ILE A 96 21.59 -20.74 25.06
C ILE A 96 21.35 -22.04 25.81
N PRO A 97 22.41 -22.70 26.38
CA PRO A 97 22.24 -23.89 27.20
C PRO A 97 21.34 -23.60 28.42
N LYS A 98 20.47 -24.56 28.75
CA LYS A 98 19.44 -24.40 29.81
C LYS A 98 20.00 -24.19 31.20
N ASP A 99 21.21 -24.59 31.42
CA ASP A 99 21.96 -24.50 32.68
C ASP A 99 22.71 -23.17 32.87
N VAL A 100 22.73 -22.33 31.83
CA VAL A 100 23.40 -21.02 31.86
C VAL A 100 22.44 -19.96 32.39
N VAL A 101 22.79 -19.36 33.52
CA VAL A 101 22.08 -18.19 34.09
C VAL A 101 22.73 -16.92 33.54
N ILE A 102 21.94 -16.05 32.94
CA ILE A 102 22.39 -14.79 32.35
C ILE A 102 21.74 -13.60 33.05
N SER A 103 22.47 -12.49 33.17
CA SER A 103 21.94 -11.23 33.71
C SER A 103 20.98 -10.58 32.71
N ASP A 104 20.09 -9.69 33.17
CA ASP A 104 19.18 -8.93 32.30
C ASP A 104 19.95 -8.08 31.30
N LYS A 105 21.08 -7.48 31.70
CA LYS A 105 21.94 -6.72 30.80
C LYS A 105 22.58 -7.60 29.73
N LYS A 106 23.03 -8.79 30.04
CA LYS A 106 23.60 -9.74 29.10
C LYS A 106 22.54 -10.23 28.09
N ARG A 107 21.33 -10.48 28.59
CA ARG A 107 20.16 -10.84 27.79
C ARG A 107 19.83 -9.73 26.77
N ALA A 108 19.73 -8.48 27.23
CA ALA A 108 19.47 -7.34 26.38
C ALA A 108 20.60 -7.09 25.36
N LEU A 109 21.87 -7.28 25.79
CA LEU A 109 23.01 -7.15 24.89
C LEU A 109 23.00 -8.22 23.77
N ILE A 110 22.67 -9.48 24.11
CA ILE A 110 22.48 -10.53 23.08
C ILE A 110 21.40 -10.08 22.10
N GLY A 111 20.25 -9.58 22.56
CA GLY A 111 19.19 -9.05 21.71
C GLY A 111 19.68 -7.91 20.83
N ALA A 112 20.52 -7.00 21.34
CA ALA A 112 21.10 -5.91 20.57
C ALA A 112 22.00 -6.41 19.42
N TYR A 113 22.78 -7.47 19.61
CA TYR A 113 23.59 -8.10 18.55
C TYR A 113 22.74 -8.73 17.44
N PHE A 114 21.48 -9.07 17.74
CA PHE A 114 20.50 -9.58 16.77
C PHE A 114 19.47 -8.53 16.36
N THR A 115 19.84 -7.25 16.46
CA THR A 115 19.06 -6.10 16.00
C THR A 115 19.88 -5.26 15.04
N MET A 116 19.25 -4.78 13.96
CA MET A 116 19.84 -3.80 13.04
C MET A 116 18.88 -2.63 12.82
N GLU A 117 19.42 -1.44 12.56
CA GLU A 117 18.64 -0.35 12.00
C GLU A 117 18.39 -0.57 10.51
N TYR A 118 17.21 -0.22 10.06
CA TYR A 118 16.80 -0.26 8.66
C TYR A 118 16.18 1.09 8.31
N SER A 119 16.74 1.80 7.32
CA SER A 119 16.19 3.09 6.87
C SER A 119 15.06 2.87 5.87
N ILE A 120 13.84 3.25 6.25
CA ILE A 120 12.62 2.98 5.48
C ILE A 120 12.38 3.94 4.33
N GLU A 121 12.97 5.13 4.37
CA GLU A 121 12.85 6.18 3.36
C GLU A 121 14.21 6.51 2.68
N SER A 122 15.19 5.60 2.73
CA SER A 122 16.56 5.93 2.28
C SER A 122 16.68 6.21 0.79
N ALA A 123 15.80 5.67 -0.04
CA ALA A 123 15.84 5.84 -1.50
C ALA A 123 14.82 6.86 -2.01
N ALA A 124 13.54 6.76 -1.61
CA ALA A 124 12.46 7.58 -2.18
C ALA A 124 11.24 7.69 -1.27
N LEU A 125 10.42 8.75 -1.50
CA LEU A 125 9.10 8.95 -0.91
C LEU A 125 8.16 9.52 -1.98
N PHE A 126 7.26 8.70 -2.54
CA PHE A 126 6.50 9.04 -3.74
C PHE A 126 5.13 8.33 -3.81
N ASN A 127 4.42 8.47 -4.93
CA ASN A 127 3.09 7.89 -5.21
C ASN A 127 2.09 8.10 -4.07
N PRO A 128 1.82 9.36 -3.70
CA PRO A 128 0.93 9.66 -2.58
C PRO A 128 -0.54 9.37 -2.91
N SER A 129 -1.30 9.00 -1.86
CA SER A 129 -2.75 9.03 -1.82
C SER A 129 -3.22 9.95 -0.70
N ILE A 130 -4.42 10.50 -0.80
CA ILE A 130 -4.98 11.44 0.17
C ILE A 130 -6.44 11.11 0.48
N VAL A 131 -6.80 11.15 1.77
CA VAL A 131 -8.19 11.03 2.24
C VAL A 131 -8.44 11.99 3.40
N SER A 132 -9.72 12.30 3.66
CA SER A 132 -10.10 13.04 4.86
C SER A 132 -9.75 12.25 6.12
N HIS A 133 -9.23 12.93 7.14
CA HIS A 133 -8.92 12.32 8.44
C HIS A 133 -10.22 11.92 9.17
N PRO A 134 -10.28 10.78 9.90
CA PRO A 134 -11.49 10.38 10.62
C PRO A 134 -11.96 11.40 11.68
N ASN A 135 -11.06 12.13 12.26
CA ASN A 135 -11.38 13.21 13.19
C ASN A 135 -11.29 14.58 12.51
N GLN A 136 -12.43 15.24 12.33
CA GLN A 136 -12.58 16.58 11.78
C GLN A 136 -12.98 17.63 12.84
N ALA A 137 -12.93 17.27 14.14
CA ALA A 137 -13.28 18.19 15.21
C ALA A 137 -12.29 19.37 15.32
N ASP A 138 -12.77 20.49 15.84
CA ASP A 138 -11.97 21.68 16.18
C ASP A 138 -11.20 22.29 14.97
N LEU A 139 -11.77 22.21 13.77
CA LEU A 139 -11.25 22.85 12.59
C LEU A 139 -11.93 24.22 12.35
N PRO A 140 -11.18 25.22 11.89
CA PRO A 140 -11.79 26.45 11.37
C PRO A 140 -12.73 26.13 10.20
N GLU A 141 -13.70 27.01 9.97
CA GLU A 141 -14.63 26.91 8.84
C GLU A 141 -13.85 26.87 7.52
N GLY A 142 -14.29 26.04 6.60
CA GLY A 142 -13.64 25.83 5.30
C GLY A 142 -12.33 25.05 5.34
N CYS A 143 -11.92 24.51 6.49
CA CYS A 143 -10.73 23.68 6.62
C CYS A 143 -11.08 22.20 6.68
N ILE A 144 -10.19 21.34 6.17
CA ILE A 144 -10.29 19.89 6.31
C ILE A 144 -8.95 19.31 6.82
N ARG A 145 -9.02 18.38 7.77
CA ARG A 145 -7.86 17.57 8.17
C ARG A 145 -7.76 16.34 7.24
N VAL A 146 -6.55 16.06 6.80
CA VAL A 146 -6.27 14.99 5.84
C VAL A 146 -5.21 14.02 6.34
N ILE A 147 -5.28 12.80 5.83
CA ILE A 147 -4.22 11.80 5.93
C ILE A 147 -3.72 11.52 4.53
N MET A 148 -2.41 11.48 4.40
CA MET A 148 -1.72 11.04 3.20
C MET A 148 -0.97 9.74 3.47
N SER A 149 -1.00 8.84 2.52
CA SER A 149 -0.08 7.71 2.46
C SER A 149 0.93 7.94 1.34
N PHE A 150 2.14 7.41 1.52
CA PHE A 150 3.22 7.45 0.55
C PHE A 150 3.81 6.05 0.38
N ARG A 151 4.31 5.76 -0.79
CA ARG A 151 5.26 4.67 -0.98
C ARG A 151 6.64 5.18 -0.58
N ALA A 152 7.19 4.60 0.46
CA ALA A 152 8.57 4.83 0.89
C ALA A 152 9.44 3.67 0.41
N VAL A 153 10.63 3.95 -0.09
CA VAL A 153 11.59 2.92 -0.52
C VAL A 153 12.84 3.02 0.33
N GLY A 154 13.12 1.93 1.04
CA GLY A 154 14.22 1.82 1.95
C GLY A 154 15.43 1.06 1.39
N GLU A 155 16.27 0.59 2.29
CA GLU A 155 17.43 -0.26 2.00
C GLU A 155 17.00 -1.52 1.24
N GLY A 156 17.80 -1.93 0.24
CA GLY A 156 17.48 -3.09 -0.59
C GLY A 156 16.27 -2.91 -1.51
N HIS A 157 15.81 -1.67 -1.72
CA HIS A 157 14.63 -1.32 -2.53
C HIS A 157 13.31 -1.93 -2.04
N ILE A 158 13.21 -2.23 -0.75
CA ILE A 158 11.97 -2.72 -0.16
C ILE A 158 11.03 -1.53 0.06
N SER A 159 9.81 -1.62 -0.49
CA SER A 159 8.78 -0.60 -0.33
C SER A 159 7.95 -0.81 0.93
N SER A 160 7.57 0.30 1.57
CA SER A 160 6.62 0.38 2.69
C SER A 160 5.59 1.46 2.45
N ILE A 161 4.50 1.47 3.23
CA ILE A 161 3.51 2.54 3.21
C ILE A 161 3.70 3.37 4.47
N GLU A 162 3.99 4.65 4.28
CA GLU A 162 4.11 5.62 5.36
C GLU A 162 3.00 6.65 5.33
N PHE A 163 2.72 7.25 6.48
CA PHE A 163 1.62 8.20 6.62
C PHE A 163 2.11 9.57 7.07
N ARG A 164 1.39 10.60 6.61
CA ARG A 164 1.50 11.97 7.10
C ARG A 164 0.09 12.52 7.32
N SER A 165 -0.11 13.31 8.36
CA SER A 165 -1.32 14.11 8.53
C SER A 165 -1.07 15.56 8.18
N GLY A 166 -2.15 16.31 7.99
CA GLY A 166 -2.08 17.73 7.72
C GLY A 166 -3.45 18.35 7.58
N LYS A 167 -3.47 19.60 7.14
CA LYS A 167 -4.69 20.40 6.91
C LYS A 167 -4.66 21.04 5.54
N ILE A 168 -5.82 21.16 4.96
CA ILE A 168 -6.09 22.03 3.81
C ILE A 168 -6.98 23.15 4.34
N ASP A 169 -6.55 24.37 4.21
CA ASP A 169 -7.30 25.52 4.71
C ASP A 169 -8.35 26.03 3.70
N ALA A 170 -9.08 27.07 4.06
CA ALA A 170 -10.14 27.65 3.24
C ALA A 170 -9.65 28.14 1.86
N ASP A 171 -8.37 28.50 1.74
CA ASP A 171 -7.73 28.95 0.49
C ASP A 171 -7.04 27.80 -0.27
N ASN A 172 -7.35 26.56 0.07
CA ASN A 172 -6.73 25.35 -0.51
C ASN A 172 -5.19 25.28 -0.35
N LYS A 173 -4.66 25.92 0.71
CA LYS A 173 -3.26 25.80 1.09
C LYS A 173 -3.09 24.54 1.94
N ILE A 174 -2.13 23.71 1.53
CA ILE A 174 -1.83 22.46 2.18
C ILE A 174 -0.68 22.64 3.16
N SER A 175 -0.88 22.19 4.39
CA SER A 175 0.14 22.20 5.44
C SER A 175 0.18 20.85 6.11
N LEU A 176 1.27 20.08 5.93
CA LEU A 176 1.48 18.83 6.65
C LEU A 176 2.03 19.09 8.05
N ASP A 177 1.62 18.24 8.97
CA ASP A 177 2.11 18.27 10.35
C ASP A 177 3.59 17.87 10.39
N PRO A 178 4.35 18.35 11.40
CA PRO A 178 5.74 17.94 11.58
C PRO A 178 5.86 16.42 11.72
N VAL A 179 6.79 15.85 10.98
CA VAL A 179 7.09 14.42 11.02
C VAL A 179 7.82 14.09 12.31
N SER A 180 7.49 12.95 12.93
CA SER A 180 8.22 12.45 14.10
C SER A 180 9.55 11.86 13.68
N ASP A 181 10.56 12.03 14.55
CA ASP A 181 11.87 11.38 14.37
C ASP A 181 11.81 9.85 14.58
N PHE A 182 10.71 9.35 15.16
CA PHE A 182 10.53 7.94 15.45
C PHE A 182 9.63 7.26 14.41
N VAL A 183 9.89 5.97 14.22
CA VAL A 183 9.01 5.06 13.46
C VAL A 183 8.64 3.88 14.35
N GLU A 184 7.37 3.55 14.39
CA GLU A 184 6.81 2.45 15.18
C GLU A 184 6.68 1.19 14.34
N THR A 185 7.11 0.06 14.90
CA THR A 185 6.79 -1.27 14.39
C THR A 185 5.48 -1.73 15.04
N PRO A 186 4.44 -2.07 14.26
CA PRO A 186 3.16 -2.49 14.81
C PRO A 186 3.23 -3.86 15.48
N GLU A 187 2.28 -4.13 16.38
CA GLU A 187 1.96 -5.49 16.78
C GLU A 187 1.30 -6.23 15.62
N ILE A 188 1.83 -7.41 15.27
CA ILE A 188 1.32 -8.24 14.18
C ILE A 188 0.47 -9.36 14.77
N GLN A 189 -0.81 -9.42 14.38
CA GLN A 189 -1.74 -10.46 14.79
C GLN A 189 -2.09 -11.33 13.58
N LEU A 190 -1.60 -12.57 13.57
CA LEU A 190 -1.78 -13.54 12.49
C LEU A 190 -3.07 -14.38 12.63
N ASN A 191 -4.07 -13.86 13.32
CA ASN A 191 -5.29 -14.65 13.60
C ASN A 191 -6.58 -13.93 13.19
N PRO A 192 -6.70 -13.43 11.94
CA PRO A 192 -7.97 -12.91 11.46
C PRO A 192 -8.99 -14.07 11.34
N LYS A 193 -10.27 -13.71 11.36
CA LYS A 193 -11.33 -14.63 10.97
C LYS A 193 -11.41 -14.71 9.44
N PHE A 194 -11.44 -15.92 8.93
CA PHE A 194 -11.65 -16.23 7.52
C PHE A 194 -13.08 -16.71 7.30
N GLU A 195 -13.73 -16.21 6.27
CA GLU A 195 -14.94 -16.82 5.73
C GLU A 195 -14.53 -18.06 4.91
N LYS A 196 -15.01 -19.24 5.31
CA LYS A 196 -14.64 -20.51 4.68
C LYS A 196 -14.92 -20.53 3.18
N HIS A 197 -16.05 -19.96 2.76
CA HIS A 197 -16.42 -19.92 1.34
C HIS A 197 -15.41 -19.08 0.51
N LEU A 198 -15.06 -17.87 0.95
CA LEU A 198 -14.09 -17.01 0.26
C LEU A 198 -12.69 -17.65 0.25
N PHE A 199 -12.32 -18.28 1.35
CA PHE A 199 -11.04 -18.99 1.44
C PHE A 199 -10.96 -20.16 0.44
N GLN A 200 -12.05 -20.93 0.32
CA GLN A 200 -12.17 -22.00 -0.68
C GLN A 200 -12.12 -21.47 -2.11
N LEU A 201 -12.81 -20.37 -2.41
CA LEU A 201 -12.76 -19.74 -3.74
C LEU A 201 -11.32 -19.34 -4.11
N LYS A 202 -10.56 -18.77 -3.17
CA LYS A 202 -9.15 -18.41 -3.42
C LYS A 202 -8.26 -19.65 -3.64
N LEU A 203 -8.47 -20.71 -2.89
CA LEU A 203 -7.78 -21.97 -3.13
C LEU A 203 -8.09 -22.58 -4.51
N ASN A 204 -9.34 -22.42 -5.00
CA ASN A 204 -9.72 -22.83 -6.36
C ASN A 204 -8.93 -22.03 -7.41
N GLU A 205 -8.84 -20.70 -7.27
CA GLU A 205 -8.06 -19.83 -8.16
C GLU A 205 -6.57 -20.20 -8.20
N MET A 206 -6.06 -20.66 -7.06
CA MET A 206 -4.67 -21.13 -6.92
C MET A 206 -4.45 -22.56 -7.38
N ASN A 207 -5.48 -23.23 -7.95
CA ASN A 207 -5.46 -24.64 -8.33
C ASN A 207 -5.07 -25.57 -7.17
N ALA A 208 -5.47 -25.21 -5.95
CA ALA A 208 -5.18 -25.93 -4.71
C ALA A 208 -6.40 -26.64 -4.10
N CYS A 209 -7.54 -26.66 -4.79
CA CYS A 209 -8.71 -27.45 -4.37
C CYS A 209 -8.54 -28.92 -4.79
N ASN A 210 -8.32 -29.75 -3.79
CA ASN A 210 -8.17 -31.19 -3.92
C ASN A 210 -8.77 -31.89 -2.68
N GLU A 211 -8.58 -33.20 -2.58
CA GLU A 211 -9.10 -34.01 -1.45
C GLU A 211 -8.59 -33.54 -0.09
N ILE A 212 -7.35 -33.02 -0.01
CA ILE A 212 -6.76 -32.48 1.23
C ILE A 212 -7.46 -31.21 1.66
N THR A 213 -7.68 -30.29 0.71
CA THR A 213 -8.41 -29.04 0.95
C THR A 213 -9.83 -29.32 1.38
N THR A 214 -10.53 -30.24 0.71
CA THR A 214 -11.88 -30.66 1.08
C THR A 214 -11.92 -31.22 2.50
N TYR A 215 -11.00 -32.16 2.80
CA TYR A 215 -10.86 -32.75 4.14
C TYR A 215 -10.68 -31.70 5.24
N LEU A 216 -9.85 -30.67 5.02
CA LEU A 216 -9.60 -29.60 5.99
C LEU A 216 -10.82 -28.68 6.13
N LEU A 217 -11.39 -28.21 5.02
CA LEU A 217 -12.49 -27.27 5.03
C LEU A 217 -13.79 -27.83 5.60
N GLU A 218 -14.08 -29.11 5.41
CA GLU A 218 -15.23 -29.80 6.02
C GLU A 218 -15.21 -29.79 7.56
N ARG A 219 -14.00 -29.74 8.16
CA ARG A 219 -13.80 -29.74 9.62
C ARG A 219 -13.76 -28.35 10.23
N LEU A 220 -13.65 -27.33 9.39
CA LEU A 220 -13.63 -25.93 9.84
C LEU A 220 -15.07 -25.37 9.86
N PRO A 221 -15.39 -24.50 10.85
CA PRO A 221 -16.66 -23.79 10.87
C PRO A 221 -16.79 -22.81 9.68
N PRO A 222 -18.00 -22.26 9.41
CA PRO A 222 -18.19 -21.27 8.35
C PRO A 222 -17.29 -20.05 8.45
N GLU A 223 -16.97 -19.61 9.67
CA GLU A 223 -15.91 -18.66 9.99
C GLU A 223 -14.87 -19.35 10.87
N PHE A 224 -13.61 -19.28 10.50
CA PHE A 224 -12.52 -19.91 11.23
C PHE A 224 -11.30 -18.98 11.36
N THR A 225 -10.44 -19.26 12.34
CA THR A 225 -9.19 -18.52 12.57
C THR A 225 -7.99 -19.29 12.04
N TYR A 226 -6.85 -18.59 11.90
CA TYR A 226 -5.57 -19.22 11.54
C TYR A 226 -5.22 -20.40 12.48
N GLU A 227 -5.40 -20.24 13.78
CA GLU A 227 -5.08 -21.29 14.75
C GLU A 227 -6.00 -22.50 14.61
N GLN A 228 -7.27 -22.32 14.30
CA GLN A 228 -8.17 -23.45 13.99
C GLN A 228 -7.72 -24.17 12.73
N GLY A 229 -7.39 -23.45 11.66
CA GLY A 229 -6.85 -24.02 10.43
C GLY A 229 -5.55 -24.81 10.67
N LYS A 230 -4.62 -24.22 11.42
CA LYS A 230 -3.35 -24.84 11.82
C LYS A 230 -3.55 -26.11 12.66
N HIS A 231 -4.53 -26.11 13.57
CA HIS A 231 -4.87 -27.29 14.35
C HIS A 231 -5.31 -28.45 13.43
N GLU A 232 -6.23 -28.21 12.51
CA GLU A 232 -6.69 -29.25 11.56
C GLU A 232 -5.56 -29.75 10.65
N ILE A 233 -4.67 -28.88 10.20
CA ILE A 233 -3.46 -29.25 9.45
C ILE A 233 -2.58 -30.19 10.29
N MET A 234 -2.34 -29.89 11.57
CA MET A 234 -1.56 -30.76 12.44
C MET A 234 -2.23 -32.12 12.67
N GLN A 235 -3.57 -32.17 12.78
CA GLN A 235 -4.30 -33.43 12.89
C GLN A 235 -4.19 -34.27 11.61
N LEU A 236 -4.25 -33.62 10.44
CA LEU A 236 -4.08 -34.28 9.16
C LEU A 236 -2.69 -34.91 9.01
N LEU A 237 -1.63 -34.13 9.35
CA LEU A 237 -0.24 -34.61 9.31
C LEU A 237 0.00 -35.83 10.21
N LYS A 238 -0.59 -35.83 11.42
CA LYS A 238 -0.49 -36.98 12.35
C LYS A 238 -1.13 -38.25 11.80
N LYS A 239 -2.21 -38.10 11.06
CA LYS A 239 -2.97 -39.26 10.50
C LYS A 239 -2.34 -39.88 9.27
N ARG A 240 -1.43 -39.22 8.54
CA ARG A 240 -0.75 -39.64 7.32
C ARG A 240 -1.69 -40.26 6.25
N ILE A 241 -2.84 -39.58 6.02
CA ILE A 241 -3.91 -40.09 5.15
C ILE A 241 -3.56 -39.93 3.66
N PHE A 242 -2.79 -38.91 3.31
CA PHE A 242 -2.49 -38.50 1.94
C PHE A 242 -1.00 -38.68 1.60
N PRO A 243 -0.64 -38.88 0.29
CA PRO A 243 0.75 -38.94 -0.15
C PRO A 243 1.55 -37.68 0.17
N ASP A 244 2.77 -37.82 0.70
CA ASP A 244 3.62 -36.73 1.18
C ASP A 244 3.84 -35.59 0.18
N PRO A 245 4.17 -35.76 -1.12
CA PRO A 245 4.43 -34.65 -2.02
C PRO A 245 3.20 -33.78 -2.29
N MET A 246 2.02 -34.38 -2.43
CA MET A 246 0.76 -33.65 -2.64
C MET A 246 0.32 -32.96 -1.37
N GLN A 247 0.46 -33.61 -0.22
CA GLN A 247 0.10 -33.08 1.08
C GLN A 247 0.95 -31.84 1.43
N SER A 248 2.26 -31.93 1.27
CA SER A 248 3.17 -30.82 1.55
C SER A 248 2.82 -29.58 0.70
N LYS A 249 2.73 -29.73 -0.62
CA LYS A 249 2.40 -28.63 -1.53
C LYS A 249 1.06 -27.97 -1.21
N THR A 250 0.02 -28.76 -0.93
CA THR A 250 -1.30 -28.22 -0.61
C THR A 250 -1.29 -27.46 0.71
N ILE A 251 -0.64 -28.00 1.75
CA ILE A 251 -0.49 -27.35 3.05
C ILE A 251 0.31 -26.07 2.95
N ASP A 252 1.36 -26.02 2.13
CA ASP A 252 2.15 -24.82 1.89
C ASP A 252 1.28 -23.71 1.30
N ILE A 253 0.45 -24.02 0.29
CA ILE A 253 -0.48 -23.05 -0.32
C ILE A 253 -1.53 -22.56 0.69
N ILE A 254 -2.13 -23.46 1.47
CA ILE A 254 -3.11 -23.10 2.50
C ILE A 254 -2.46 -22.20 3.56
N SER A 255 -1.28 -22.57 4.04
CA SER A 255 -0.53 -21.81 5.04
C SER A 255 -0.11 -20.44 4.51
N TRP A 256 0.33 -20.38 3.27
CA TRP A 256 0.69 -19.17 2.57
C TRP A 256 -0.51 -18.21 2.45
N LEU A 257 -1.67 -18.70 2.00
CA LEU A 257 -2.89 -17.90 1.91
C LEU A 257 -3.35 -17.39 3.28
N ALA A 258 -3.30 -18.24 4.29
CA ALA A 258 -3.68 -17.86 5.65
C ALA A 258 -2.75 -16.78 6.24
N LYS A 259 -1.44 -16.88 6.00
CA LYS A 259 -0.46 -15.88 6.44
C LYS A 259 -0.52 -14.57 5.67
N SER A 260 -1.14 -14.54 4.48
CA SER A 260 -1.33 -13.33 3.69
C SER A 260 -2.43 -12.42 4.23
N ASN A 261 -3.19 -12.90 5.22
CA ASN A 261 -4.21 -12.14 5.92
C ASN A 261 -3.78 -11.96 7.37
N TYR A 262 -3.68 -10.71 7.82
CA TYR A 262 -3.20 -10.40 9.16
C TYR A 262 -3.73 -9.03 9.61
N GLN A 263 -3.54 -8.70 10.87
CA GLN A 263 -3.88 -7.41 11.43
C GLN A 263 -2.62 -6.75 12.00
N LEU A 264 -2.49 -5.46 11.74
CA LEU A 264 -1.47 -4.60 12.32
C LEU A 264 -2.15 -3.69 13.35
N LYS A 265 -1.58 -3.58 14.52
CA LYS A 265 -2.07 -2.70 15.57
C LYS A 265 -0.95 -1.79 16.04
N PHE A 266 -1.15 -0.48 15.86
CA PHE A 266 -0.27 0.57 16.35
C PHE A 266 -0.76 1.11 17.69
N ARG A 267 0.11 1.76 18.41
CA ARG A 267 -0.24 2.41 19.68
C ARG A 267 -1.04 3.69 19.41
N PRO A 268 -2.17 3.91 20.11
CA PRO A 268 -3.03 5.06 19.87
C PRO A 268 -2.41 6.39 20.31
N ASP A 269 -1.46 6.36 21.26
CA ASP A 269 -0.73 7.52 21.79
C ASP A 269 0.39 8.02 20.87
N ARG A 270 0.63 7.35 19.73
CA ARG A 270 1.67 7.70 18.76
C ARG A 270 1.11 8.52 17.60
N ARG A 271 1.96 9.40 17.05
CA ARG A 271 1.59 10.20 15.87
C ARG A 271 1.41 9.29 14.65
N ILE A 272 0.54 9.70 13.74
CA ILE A 272 0.33 8.94 12.51
C ILE A 272 1.60 8.84 11.66
N SER A 273 2.46 9.86 11.69
CA SER A 273 3.76 9.85 11.01
C SER A 273 4.78 8.84 11.56
N GLU A 274 4.52 8.27 12.75
CA GLU A 274 5.34 7.18 13.30
C GLU A 274 4.94 5.82 12.72
N ARG A 275 3.75 5.71 12.11
CA ARG A 275 3.19 4.44 11.63
C ARG A 275 3.69 4.13 10.24
N ALA A 276 4.27 2.95 10.07
CA ALA A 276 4.70 2.43 8.79
C ALA A 276 4.17 1.00 8.60
N ILE A 277 3.51 0.74 7.46
CA ILE A 277 3.15 -0.62 7.06
C ILE A 277 4.32 -1.18 6.27
N PHE A 278 5.08 -2.05 6.92
CA PHE A 278 6.23 -2.72 6.35
C PHE A 278 5.87 -4.17 5.99
N PRO A 279 6.51 -4.80 4.99
CA PRO A 279 6.25 -6.17 4.61
C PRO A 279 6.25 -7.17 5.76
N VAL A 280 5.19 -7.97 5.84
CA VAL A 280 5.00 -9.00 6.88
C VAL A 280 4.93 -10.40 6.26
N SER A 281 4.17 -10.55 5.17
CA SER A 281 3.97 -11.82 4.50
C SER A 281 5.04 -12.09 3.43
N GLU A 282 5.21 -13.35 3.04
CA GLU A 282 6.11 -13.74 1.94
C GLU A 282 5.75 -13.07 0.61
N ASN A 283 4.47 -12.73 0.42
CA ASN A 283 3.98 -12.03 -0.77
C ASN A 283 4.50 -10.61 -0.89
N GLU A 284 4.89 -10.02 0.22
CA GLU A 284 5.32 -8.65 0.35
C GLU A 284 6.83 -8.52 0.51
N SER A 285 7.57 -9.62 0.41
CA SER A 285 9.00 -9.66 0.77
C SER A 285 9.88 -8.64 0.05
N MET A 286 9.46 -8.16 -1.12
CA MET A 286 10.09 -7.08 -1.88
C MET A 286 9.33 -5.75 -1.80
N GLY A 287 8.23 -5.71 -1.06
CA GLY A 287 7.54 -4.46 -0.75
C GLY A 287 6.01 -4.49 -0.86
N VAL A 288 5.45 -3.46 -0.28
CA VAL A 288 4.05 -3.04 -0.38
C VAL A 288 4.01 -1.72 -1.16
N GLU A 289 3.28 -1.71 -2.31
CA GLU A 289 3.41 -0.64 -3.29
C GLU A 289 2.08 0.08 -3.52
N ASP A 290 2.15 1.40 -3.71
CA ASP A 290 1.12 2.24 -4.33
C ASP A 290 -0.27 2.09 -3.71
N ALA A 291 -0.37 2.27 -2.39
CA ALA A 291 -1.63 2.19 -1.65
C ALA A 291 -2.60 3.29 -2.10
N ARG A 292 -3.78 2.89 -2.55
CA ARG A 292 -4.84 3.75 -3.08
C ARG A 292 -5.97 3.83 -2.07
N PHE A 293 -5.82 4.75 -1.13
CA PHE A 293 -6.80 4.94 -0.07
C PHE A 293 -8.06 5.61 -0.57
N VAL A 294 -9.19 5.16 -0.05
CA VAL A 294 -10.51 5.76 -0.21
C VAL A 294 -11.27 5.72 1.11
N ARG A 295 -11.99 6.79 1.41
CA ARG A 295 -13.00 6.81 2.47
C ARG A 295 -14.31 6.29 1.87
N PHE A 296 -14.62 5.04 2.12
CA PHE A 296 -15.84 4.39 1.66
C PHE A 296 -16.96 4.64 2.67
N VAL A 297 -18.11 5.10 2.18
CA VAL A 297 -19.32 5.28 2.97
C VAL A 297 -20.34 4.26 2.47
N ASP A 298 -20.71 3.32 3.32
CA ASP A 298 -21.72 2.31 2.99
C ASP A 298 -23.15 2.89 3.10
N ASP A 299 -24.15 2.15 2.63
CA ASP A 299 -25.54 2.60 2.56
C ASP A 299 -26.15 2.92 3.95
N ASP A 300 -25.58 2.37 5.03
CA ASP A 300 -25.92 2.68 6.42
C ASP A 300 -25.26 3.95 6.98
N GLY A 301 -24.41 4.61 6.17
CA GLY A 301 -23.65 5.79 6.56
C GLY A 301 -22.35 5.50 7.31
N ASP A 302 -22.03 4.21 7.58
CA ASP A 302 -20.76 3.85 8.23
C ASP A 302 -19.58 4.11 7.29
N ALA A 303 -18.59 4.85 7.79
CA ALA A 303 -17.40 5.19 7.03
C ALA A 303 -16.22 4.27 7.41
N THR A 304 -15.68 3.62 6.42
CA THR A 304 -14.48 2.78 6.54
C THR A 304 -13.46 3.19 5.48
N TYR A 305 -12.18 3.21 5.84
CA TYR A 305 -11.10 3.45 4.89
C TYR A 305 -10.61 2.13 4.33
N TYR A 306 -10.60 2.06 3.02
CA TYR A 306 -10.00 0.95 2.28
C TYR A 306 -8.83 1.47 1.45
N ALA A 307 -7.85 0.62 1.25
CA ALA A 307 -6.83 0.86 0.24
C ALA A 307 -6.51 -0.45 -0.47
N THR A 308 -6.53 -0.43 -1.78
CA THR A 308 -5.89 -1.49 -2.55
C THR A 308 -4.42 -1.18 -2.69
N TYR A 309 -3.58 -2.19 -2.65
CA TYR A 309 -2.14 -2.05 -2.85
C TYR A 309 -1.57 -3.28 -3.56
N THR A 310 -0.36 -3.17 -4.02
CA THR A 310 0.36 -4.25 -4.67
C THR A 310 1.34 -4.88 -3.69
N ALA A 311 1.14 -6.15 -3.33
CA ALA A 311 2.14 -6.97 -2.67
C ALA A 311 3.07 -7.56 -3.73
N TYR A 312 4.38 -7.42 -3.52
CA TYR A 312 5.40 -7.90 -4.46
C TYR A 312 6.46 -8.73 -3.73
N ASN A 313 6.78 -9.91 -4.27
CA ASN A 313 7.78 -10.82 -3.70
C ASN A 313 9.00 -11.02 -4.62
N GLY A 314 9.20 -10.14 -5.61
CA GLY A 314 10.27 -10.27 -6.60
C GLY A 314 9.91 -11.12 -7.83
N ARG A 315 8.79 -11.86 -7.79
CA ARG A 315 8.34 -12.73 -8.88
C ARG A 315 6.87 -12.57 -9.22
N THR A 316 6.03 -12.43 -8.20
CA THR A 316 4.57 -12.42 -8.33
C THR A 316 4.01 -11.12 -7.78
N ILE A 317 3.03 -10.57 -8.47
CA ILE A 317 2.23 -9.43 -8.04
C ILE A 317 0.91 -9.99 -7.48
N LEU A 318 0.57 -9.60 -6.24
CA LEU A 318 -0.70 -9.94 -5.62
C LEU A 318 -1.41 -8.67 -5.17
N PRO A 319 -2.57 -8.32 -5.77
CA PRO A 319 -3.41 -7.27 -5.24
C PRO A 319 -3.96 -7.65 -3.87
N GLN A 320 -3.83 -6.76 -2.92
CA GLN A 320 -4.35 -6.91 -1.58
C GLN A 320 -5.12 -5.66 -1.15
N MET A 321 -5.84 -5.76 -0.06
CA MET A 321 -6.65 -4.68 0.49
C MET A 321 -6.30 -4.43 1.95
N ILE A 322 -6.11 -3.16 2.28
CA ILE A 322 -6.05 -2.64 3.63
C ILE A 322 -7.44 -2.15 4.01
N ARG A 323 -7.88 -2.45 5.22
CA ARG A 323 -9.09 -1.91 5.84
C ARG A 323 -8.75 -1.31 7.20
N THR A 324 -9.19 -0.07 7.44
CA THR A 324 -9.05 0.60 8.74
C THR A 324 -10.21 1.57 8.98
N LYS A 325 -10.57 1.82 10.23
CA LYS A 325 -11.51 2.89 10.63
C LYS A 325 -10.80 4.07 11.30
N ASP A 326 -9.62 3.85 11.84
CA ASP A 326 -8.96 4.74 12.79
C ASP A 326 -7.49 5.02 12.47
N PHE A 327 -6.94 4.38 11.44
CA PHE A 327 -5.51 4.39 11.13
C PHE A 327 -4.60 3.91 12.28
N ILE A 328 -5.17 3.23 13.28
CA ILE A 328 -4.47 2.57 14.38
C ILE A 328 -4.46 1.06 14.15
N THR A 329 -5.60 0.51 13.77
CA THR A 329 -5.78 -0.90 13.47
C THR A 329 -6.00 -1.09 11.98
N PHE A 330 -5.12 -1.85 11.34
CA PHE A 330 -5.20 -2.16 9.92
C PHE A 330 -5.40 -3.66 9.72
N LYS A 331 -6.43 -4.03 8.97
CA LYS A 331 -6.64 -5.42 8.52
C LYS A 331 -6.12 -5.54 7.10
N ILE A 332 -5.23 -6.49 6.88
CA ILE A 332 -4.68 -6.83 5.57
C ILE A 332 -5.42 -8.06 5.07
N LEU A 333 -6.02 -7.97 3.89
CA LEU A 333 -6.94 -8.95 3.34
C LEU A 333 -6.59 -9.25 1.89
N THR A 334 -6.64 -10.51 1.50
CA THR A 334 -6.52 -10.87 0.08
C THR A 334 -7.79 -10.52 -0.67
N LEU A 335 -7.65 -10.00 -1.88
CA LEU A 335 -8.73 -9.90 -2.85
C LEU A 335 -8.84 -11.21 -3.63
N ASN A 336 -10.06 -11.61 -3.95
CA ASN A 336 -10.37 -12.87 -4.61
C ASN A 336 -11.16 -12.64 -5.90
N GLY A 337 -11.19 -13.63 -6.77
CA GLY A 337 -11.90 -13.61 -8.04
C GLY A 337 -10.96 -13.51 -9.24
N LYS A 338 -11.41 -14.03 -10.39
CA LYS A 338 -10.61 -14.10 -11.62
C LYS A 338 -10.18 -12.71 -12.14
N ALA A 339 -10.94 -11.67 -11.78
CA ALA A 339 -10.65 -10.30 -12.17
C ALA A 339 -9.58 -9.63 -11.27
N VAL A 340 -9.15 -10.28 -10.17
CA VAL A 340 -8.08 -9.78 -9.30
C VAL A 340 -6.72 -10.19 -9.86
N GLN A 341 -6.26 -9.46 -10.87
CA GLN A 341 -4.99 -9.71 -11.53
C GLN A 341 -4.20 -8.40 -11.69
N ASN A 342 -2.87 -8.52 -11.80
CA ASN A 342 -1.98 -7.40 -12.00
C ASN A 342 -2.08 -6.37 -10.85
N LYS A 343 -2.10 -5.10 -11.15
CA LYS A 343 -2.13 -3.97 -10.20
C LYS A 343 -3.05 -2.86 -10.71
N GLY A 344 -3.21 -1.80 -9.93
CA GLY A 344 -3.97 -0.66 -10.36
C GLY A 344 -5.46 -0.71 -9.98
N MET A 345 -5.84 -1.53 -9.00
CA MET A 345 -7.20 -1.53 -8.48
C MET A 345 -7.48 -0.28 -7.64
N ALA A 346 -8.70 0.27 -7.76
CA ALA A 346 -9.13 1.43 -6.99
C ALA A 346 -10.64 1.39 -6.75
N LEU A 347 -11.02 1.32 -5.49
CA LEU A 347 -12.41 1.21 -5.06
C LEU A 347 -13.11 2.56 -5.18
N PHE A 348 -14.36 2.58 -5.64
CA PHE A 348 -15.23 3.75 -5.59
C PHE A 348 -15.62 4.07 -4.14
N PRO A 349 -15.90 5.35 -3.80
CA PRO A 349 -16.12 5.76 -2.41
C PRO A 349 -17.47 5.35 -1.82
N ARG A 350 -18.37 4.78 -2.60
CA ARG A 350 -19.67 4.23 -2.20
C ARG A 350 -20.15 3.14 -3.16
N ARG A 351 -21.24 2.48 -2.80
CA ARG A 351 -21.93 1.58 -3.74
C ARG A 351 -22.60 2.37 -4.86
N ILE A 352 -22.72 1.73 -6.01
CA ILE A 352 -23.50 2.22 -7.15
C ILE A 352 -24.50 1.12 -7.50
N ASN A 353 -25.79 1.43 -7.46
CA ASN A 353 -26.88 0.46 -7.67
C ASN A 353 -26.74 -0.78 -6.78
N GLY A 354 -26.37 -0.58 -5.48
CA GLY A 354 -26.21 -1.62 -4.48
C GLY A 354 -24.92 -2.45 -4.61
N LYS A 355 -24.07 -2.22 -5.63
CA LYS A 355 -22.84 -2.96 -5.87
C LYS A 355 -21.60 -2.17 -5.45
N PHE A 356 -20.57 -2.88 -5.00
CA PHE A 356 -19.22 -2.35 -4.94
C PHE A 356 -18.69 -2.21 -6.36
N VAL A 357 -17.97 -1.11 -6.61
CA VAL A 357 -17.38 -0.81 -7.92
C VAL A 357 -15.90 -0.54 -7.75
N MET A 358 -15.07 -1.03 -8.67
CA MET A 358 -13.63 -0.85 -8.64
C MET A 358 -13.10 -0.63 -10.06
N ALA A 359 -12.30 0.41 -10.24
CA ALA A 359 -11.47 0.55 -11.42
C ALA A 359 -10.26 -0.37 -11.33
N SER A 360 -9.76 -0.88 -12.45
CA SER A 360 -8.61 -1.78 -12.46
C SER A 360 -7.82 -1.70 -13.78
N ARG A 361 -6.71 -2.44 -13.85
CA ARG A 361 -5.86 -2.56 -15.04
C ARG A 361 -5.31 -3.99 -15.13
N GLN A 362 -6.16 -4.94 -15.41
CA GLN A 362 -5.82 -6.38 -15.31
C GLN A 362 -4.86 -6.86 -16.39
N ASP A 363 -5.03 -6.38 -17.63
CA ASP A 363 -4.19 -6.73 -18.78
C ASP A 363 -2.89 -5.90 -18.84
N GLY A 364 -2.77 -4.86 -18.00
CA GLY A 364 -1.61 -3.97 -17.97
C GLY A 364 -1.62 -2.88 -19.03
N GLU A 365 -2.62 -2.85 -19.90
CA GLU A 365 -2.74 -1.91 -21.02
C GLU A 365 -3.95 -0.99 -20.89
N ASN A 366 -5.12 -1.52 -20.53
CA ASN A 366 -6.41 -0.85 -20.60
C ASN A 366 -6.97 -0.47 -19.23
N ASN A 367 -7.84 0.55 -19.17
CA ASN A 367 -8.68 0.80 -18.01
C ASN A 367 -9.87 -0.15 -18.01
N HIS A 368 -10.04 -0.85 -16.89
CA HIS A 368 -11.16 -1.74 -16.64
C HIS A 368 -12.03 -1.25 -15.48
N ILE A 369 -13.27 -1.73 -15.45
CA ILE A 369 -14.18 -1.58 -14.33
C ILE A 369 -14.71 -2.94 -13.91
N MET A 370 -14.96 -3.10 -12.61
CA MET A 370 -15.46 -4.32 -12.00
C MET A 370 -16.62 -3.99 -11.07
N PHE A 371 -17.60 -4.90 -11.00
CA PHE A 371 -18.73 -4.82 -10.08
C PHE A 371 -18.80 -6.08 -9.24
N SER A 372 -19.17 -5.92 -7.96
CA SER A 372 -19.34 -7.06 -7.07
C SER A 372 -20.39 -6.79 -5.98
N ASP A 373 -21.07 -7.84 -5.58
CA ASP A 373 -21.93 -7.84 -4.39
C ASP A 373 -21.10 -8.05 -3.10
N ASN A 374 -19.83 -8.49 -3.25
CA ASN A 374 -18.94 -8.76 -2.13
C ASN A 374 -17.60 -8.01 -2.32
N MET A 375 -17.24 -7.18 -1.31
CA MET A 375 -16.01 -6.39 -1.30
C MET A 375 -14.72 -7.21 -1.53
N HIS A 376 -14.73 -8.48 -1.15
CA HIS A 376 -13.55 -9.34 -1.20
C HIS A 376 -13.51 -10.29 -2.39
N PHE A 377 -14.52 -10.23 -3.30
CA PHE A 377 -14.63 -11.16 -4.42
C PHE A 377 -15.03 -10.47 -5.72
N TRP A 378 -14.16 -10.53 -6.75
CA TRP A 378 -14.29 -9.82 -8.04
C TRP A 378 -14.10 -10.79 -9.19
N GLN A 379 -15.19 -11.19 -9.83
CA GLN A 379 -15.18 -12.28 -10.81
C GLN A 379 -14.93 -11.81 -12.23
N GLU A 380 -15.51 -10.69 -12.61
CA GLU A 380 -15.52 -10.18 -13.98
C GLU A 380 -15.06 -8.73 -14.04
N SER A 381 -14.49 -8.37 -15.18
CA SER A 381 -14.14 -7.00 -15.51
C SER A 381 -14.50 -6.68 -16.94
N ARG A 382 -14.67 -5.39 -17.22
CA ARG A 382 -14.93 -4.87 -18.55
C ARG A 382 -13.98 -3.74 -18.87
N ILE A 383 -13.49 -3.70 -20.11
CA ILE A 383 -12.69 -2.58 -20.61
C ILE A 383 -13.61 -1.39 -20.76
N ILE A 384 -13.26 -0.25 -20.17
CA ILE A 384 -13.95 1.03 -20.36
C ILE A 384 -13.15 1.99 -21.22
N GLN A 385 -11.82 1.84 -21.27
CA GLN A 385 -10.97 2.70 -22.09
C GLN A 385 -9.74 1.94 -22.58
N GLU A 386 -9.47 2.09 -23.87
CA GLU A 386 -8.23 1.66 -24.52
C GLU A 386 -7.33 2.87 -24.82
N PRO A 387 -5.99 2.68 -24.91
CA PRO A 387 -5.09 3.74 -25.36
C PRO A 387 -5.49 4.29 -26.73
N SER A 388 -5.73 5.58 -26.82
CA SER A 388 -6.23 6.21 -28.07
C SER A 388 -5.53 7.50 -28.44
N ARG A 389 -4.69 8.05 -27.57
CA ARG A 389 -4.01 9.33 -27.75
C ARG A 389 -2.49 9.16 -27.69
N PRO A 390 -1.71 9.98 -28.41
CA PRO A 390 -0.25 9.82 -28.47
C PRO A 390 0.48 9.77 -27.13
N TRP A 391 -0.04 10.43 -26.10
CA TRP A 391 0.56 10.46 -24.77
C TRP A 391 0.26 9.20 -23.92
N GLU A 392 -0.60 8.28 -24.41
CA GLU A 392 -1.03 7.07 -23.71
C GLU A 392 -0.90 5.79 -24.55
N PHE A 393 -0.31 5.86 -25.76
CA PHE A 393 -0.30 4.72 -26.71
C PHE A 393 0.39 3.45 -26.19
N VAL A 394 1.27 3.55 -25.19
CA VAL A 394 1.91 2.37 -24.61
C VAL A 394 0.96 1.65 -23.65
N GLN A 395 0.28 2.41 -22.79
CA GLN A 395 -0.71 1.91 -21.85
C GLN A 395 -1.46 3.07 -21.20
N ILE A 396 -2.63 2.75 -20.64
CA ILE A 396 -3.43 3.62 -19.80
C ILE A 396 -3.84 2.88 -18.52
N GLY A 397 -4.11 3.61 -17.46
CA GLY A 397 -4.63 3.04 -16.21
C GLY A 397 -5.19 4.13 -15.30
N ASN A 398 -5.88 3.75 -14.25
CA ASN A 398 -6.38 4.69 -13.25
C ASN A 398 -5.27 5.13 -12.27
N CYS A 399 -5.47 6.29 -11.66
CA CYS A 399 -4.59 6.89 -10.63
C CYS A 399 -5.25 6.94 -9.24
N GLY A 400 -5.90 5.89 -8.82
CA GLY A 400 -6.60 5.81 -7.55
C GLY A 400 -8.11 5.88 -7.69
N SER A 401 -8.78 6.03 -6.55
CA SER A 401 -10.24 6.05 -6.47
C SER A 401 -10.80 7.30 -7.17
N PRO A 402 -11.93 7.17 -7.90
CA PRO A 402 -12.57 8.31 -8.50
C PRO A 402 -13.18 9.23 -7.43
N VAL A 403 -13.36 10.49 -7.80
CA VAL A 403 -13.95 11.51 -6.93
C VAL A 403 -15.31 11.91 -7.50
N GLU A 404 -16.33 11.89 -6.64
CA GLU A 404 -17.70 12.22 -7.01
C GLU A 404 -17.90 13.73 -7.20
N THR A 405 -18.62 14.10 -8.25
CA THR A 405 -19.12 15.45 -8.51
C THR A 405 -20.61 15.37 -8.93
N GLU A 406 -21.28 16.50 -8.97
CA GLU A 406 -22.67 16.57 -9.47
C GLU A 406 -22.79 16.16 -10.94
N GLU A 407 -21.71 16.30 -11.75
CA GLU A 407 -21.71 15.99 -13.17
C GLU A 407 -21.24 14.56 -13.50
N GLY A 408 -20.66 13.82 -12.54
CA GLY A 408 -20.12 12.48 -12.76
C GLY A 408 -18.92 12.17 -11.85
N TRP A 409 -18.33 11.01 -12.07
CA TRP A 409 -17.13 10.56 -11.38
C TRP A 409 -15.87 11.05 -12.11
N ILE A 410 -15.07 11.91 -11.49
CA ILE A 410 -13.75 12.25 -12.00
C ILE A 410 -12.81 11.08 -11.69
N LEU A 411 -12.39 10.35 -12.71
CA LEU A 411 -11.37 9.31 -12.61
C LEU A 411 -10.05 9.87 -13.16
N LEU A 412 -9.08 10.12 -12.28
CA LEU A 412 -7.73 10.43 -12.72
C LEU A 412 -7.11 9.19 -13.38
N THR A 413 -6.45 9.38 -14.50
CA THR A 413 -5.78 8.33 -15.26
C THR A 413 -4.29 8.64 -15.39
N HIS A 414 -3.48 7.63 -15.67
CA HIS A 414 -2.13 7.82 -16.17
C HIS A 414 -2.01 7.20 -17.55
N GLY A 415 -1.33 7.89 -18.43
CA GLY A 415 -0.97 7.37 -19.74
C GLY A 415 0.55 7.30 -19.88
N VAL A 416 1.02 6.36 -20.68
CA VAL A 416 2.44 6.21 -21.00
C VAL A 416 2.64 6.47 -22.48
N GLY A 417 3.43 7.48 -22.77
CA GLY A 417 3.77 7.92 -24.09
C GLY A 417 5.21 7.63 -24.51
N PRO A 418 5.71 8.34 -25.53
CA PRO A 418 7.09 8.21 -26.02
C PRO A 418 8.11 8.40 -24.89
N MET A 419 9.26 7.73 -24.98
CA MET A 419 10.33 7.74 -23.97
C MET A 419 9.87 7.28 -22.57
N ARG A 420 8.80 6.47 -22.51
CA ARG A 420 8.20 6.00 -21.27
C ARG A 420 7.77 7.16 -20.34
N GLN A 421 7.35 8.27 -20.93
CA GLN A 421 6.85 9.40 -20.15
C GLN A 421 5.48 9.07 -19.58
N TYR A 422 5.35 9.10 -18.26
CA TYR A 422 4.07 8.98 -17.57
C TYR A 422 3.47 10.36 -17.34
N SER A 423 2.23 10.52 -17.72
CA SER A 423 1.44 11.75 -17.52
C SER A 423 0.10 11.42 -16.87
N ILE A 424 -0.44 12.34 -16.10
CA ILE A 424 -1.76 12.21 -15.49
C ILE A 424 -2.80 12.83 -16.42
N GLY A 425 -3.89 12.13 -16.68
CA GLY A 425 -5.07 12.61 -17.37
C GLY A 425 -6.32 12.49 -16.52
N ALA A 426 -7.51 12.72 -17.12
CA ALA A 426 -8.78 12.56 -16.43
C ALA A 426 -9.90 12.13 -17.39
N LEU A 427 -10.79 11.30 -16.86
CA LEU A 427 -12.08 10.92 -17.42
C LEU A 427 -13.21 11.42 -16.52
N LEU A 428 -14.38 11.61 -17.11
CA LEU A 428 -15.63 11.77 -16.39
C LEU A 428 -16.52 10.56 -16.72
N LEU A 429 -16.90 9.80 -15.69
CA LEU A 429 -17.80 8.65 -15.83
C LEU A 429 -19.19 9.05 -15.36
N ASP A 430 -20.22 8.41 -15.91
CA ASP A 430 -21.60 8.60 -15.49
C ASP A 430 -21.81 8.17 -14.02
N LEU A 431 -22.66 8.89 -13.28
CA LEU A 431 -22.87 8.64 -11.84
C LEU A 431 -23.56 7.30 -11.55
N ASP A 432 -24.52 6.93 -12.39
CA ASP A 432 -25.33 5.74 -12.20
C ASP A 432 -24.81 4.54 -12.99
N ASP A 433 -24.11 4.79 -14.11
CA ASP A 433 -23.51 3.78 -14.97
C ASP A 433 -22.03 4.11 -15.26
N PRO A 434 -21.12 3.87 -14.31
CA PRO A 434 -19.72 4.24 -14.45
C PRO A 434 -18.94 3.44 -15.52
N GLU A 435 -19.58 2.53 -16.24
CA GLU A 435 -19.06 1.96 -17.49
C GLU A 435 -19.04 3.01 -18.61
N LYS A 436 -19.92 4.02 -18.54
CA LYS A 436 -20.01 5.07 -19.55
C LYS A 436 -19.05 6.21 -19.27
N ILE A 437 -18.16 6.45 -20.21
CA ILE A 437 -17.34 7.66 -20.24
C ILE A 437 -18.19 8.78 -20.89
N ILE A 438 -18.56 9.78 -20.10
CA ILE A 438 -19.33 10.96 -20.55
C ILE A 438 -18.45 12.18 -20.82
N GLY A 439 -17.16 12.10 -20.48
CA GLY A 439 -16.19 13.15 -20.76
C GLY A 439 -14.74 12.68 -20.60
N TRP A 440 -13.83 13.33 -21.33
CA TRP A 440 -12.39 13.05 -21.24
C TRP A 440 -11.55 14.26 -21.61
N LEU A 441 -10.35 14.35 -21.04
CA LEU A 441 -9.38 15.35 -21.45
C LEU A 441 -8.74 14.97 -22.81
N PRO A 442 -8.59 15.92 -23.73
CA PRO A 442 -7.94 15.66 -25.03
C PRO A 442 -6.43 15.47 -24.93
N GLY A 443 -5.81 15.91 -23.86
CA GLY A 443 -4.39 15.80 -23.54
C GLY A 443 -4.17 15.57 -22.06
N PRO A 444 -2.92 15.45 -21.62
CA PRO A 444 -2.61 15.26 -20.21
C PRO A 444 -3.02 16.47 -19.36
N LEU A 445 -3.39 16.20 -18.11
CA LEU A 445 -3.62 17.20 -17.08
C LEU A 445 -2.30 17.66 -16.44
N ILE A 446 -1.41 16.70 -16.19
CA ILE A 446 -0.06 16.96 -15.62
C ILE A 446 0.93 16.07 -16.36
N SER A 447 1.96 16.70 -16.95
CA SER A 447 3.13 16.02 -17.51
C SER A 447 4.39 16.43 -16.73
N PRO A 448 5.45 15.61 -16.68
CA PRO A 448 6.70 16.01 -16.02
C PRO A 448 7.28 17.25 -16.68
N ASN A 449 7.55 18.29 -15.88
CA ASN A 449 8.32 19.45 -16.32
C ASN A 449 9.84 19.20 -16.09
N GLU A 450 10.68 20.19 -16.41
CA GLU A 450 12.13 20.06 -16.29
C GLU A 450 12.60 19.75 -14.85
N GLU A 451 11.91 20.25 -13.82
CA GLU A 451 12.24 20.01 -12.41
C GLU A 451 11.75 18.64 -11.90
N GLU A 452 10.82 18.02 -12.61
CA GLU A 452 10.12 16.80 -12.20
C GLU A 452 10.61 15.55 -12.92
N ARG A 453 11.40 15.70 -13.99
CA ARG A 453 11.82 14.61 -14.87
C ARG A 453 12.99 13.79 -14.36
N ASP A 454 13.71 14.26 -13.34
CA ASP A 454 14.89 13.57 -12.81
C ASP A 454 14.57 12.84 -11.51
N GLY A 455 14.99 11.57 -11.43
CA GLY A 455 14.79 10.73 -10.26
C GLY A 455 15.16 9.27 -10.52
N TYR A 456 14.67 8.39 -9.66
CA TYR A 456 14.91 6.95 -9.75
C TYR A 456 14.32 6.34 -11.02
N VAL A 457 13.13 6.76 -11.41
CA VAL A 457 12.51 6.45 -12.71
C VAL A 457 12.22 7.77 -13.43
N PRO A 458 13.05 8.18 -14.40
CA PRO A 458 12.87 9.47 -15.07
C PRO A 458 11.55 9.63 -15.82
N ASN A 459 11.11 10.88 -15.96
CA ASN A 459 9.94 11.29 -16.75
C ASN A 459 8.60 10.70 -16.26
N VAL A 460 8.41 10.56 -14.95
CA VAL A 460 7.19 10.02 -14.35
C VAL A 460 6.53 11.05 -13.46
N VAL A 461 5.23 11.31 -13.68
CA VAL A 461 4.32 11.87 -12.69
C VAL A 461 3.19 10.89 -12.43
N TYR A 462 2.88 10.64 -11.15
CA TYR A 462 1.91 9.62 -10.76
C TYR A 462 1.23 9.96 -9.44
N THR A 463 -0.05 9.59 -9.31
CA THR A 463 -0.79 9.72 -8.04
C THR A 463 -1.55 8.44 -7.71
N CYS A 464 -1.80 8.21 -6.44
CA CYS A 464 -2.63 7.11 -5.93
C CYS A 464 -3.97 7.59 -5.36
N GLY A 465 -4.32 8.87 -5.52
CA GLY A 465 -5.60 9.42 -5.09
C GLY A 465 -5.62 10.95 -5.10
N SER A 466 -6.82 11.50 -5.01
CA SER A 466 -7.07 12.95 -4.98
C SER A 466 -8.28 13.24 -4.11
N ILE A 467 -8.50 14.51 -3.78
CA ILE A 467 -9.64 14.96 -2.98
C ILE A 467 -10.15 16.30 -3.52
N ILE A 468 -11.47 16.49 -3.47
CA ILE A 468 -12.07 17.80 -3.73
C ILE A 468 -12.20 18.56 -2.40
N HIS A 469 -11.76 19.82 -2.39
CA HIS A 469 -11.93 20.73 -1.27
C HIS A 469 -12.18 22.14 -1.79
N ASN A 470 -13.21 22.81 -1.26
CA ASN A 470 -13.61 24.18 -1.65
C ASN A 470 -13.58 24.42 -3.17
N GLY A 471 -14.13 23.47 -3.95
CA GLY A 471 -14.26 23.59 -5.40
C GLY A 471 -12.99 23.24 -6.21
N ASP A 472 -11.86 23.00 -5.57
CA ASP A 472 -10.62 22.54 -6.22
C ASP A 472 -10.43 21.04 -6.11
N LEU A 473 -9.99 20.40 -7.18
CA LEU A 473 -9.41 19.06 -7.16
C LEU A 473 -7.94 19.17 -6.75
N ILE A 474 -7.62 18.62 -5.59
CA ILE A 474 -6.27 18.59 -5.03
C ILE A 474 -5.63 17.25 -5.32
N ILE A 475 -4.49 17.26 -5.99
CA ILE A 475 -3.78 16.10 -6.51
C ILE A 475 -2.38 16.06 -5.89
N PRO A 476 -2.17 15.25 -4.84
CA PRO A 476 -0.81 14.91 -4.45
C PRO A 476 -0.22 13.98 -5.50
N TYR A 477 1.04 14.17 -5.91
CA TYR A 477 1.65 13.32 -6.93
C TYR A 477 3.14 13.10 -6.69
N GLY A 478 3.60 11.93 -7.14
CA GLY A 478 5.01 11.56 -7.19
C GLY A 478 5.68 12.08 -8.45
N MET A 479 6.98 12.34 -8.36
CA MET A 479 7.83 12.85 -9.44
C MET A 479 9.02 11.94 -9.57
N SER A 480 9.15 11.28 -10.74
CA SER A 480 10.26 10.41 -11.12
C SER A 480 10.66 9.37 -10.07
N ASP A 481 9.65 8.83 -9.35
CA ASP A 481 9.78 7.84 -8.27
C ASP A 481 10.81 8.24 -7.19
N ALA A 482 10.94 9.53 -6.91
CA ALA A 482 11.94 10.04 -5.97
C ALA A 482 11.36 10.95 -4.89
N LYS A 483 10.44 11.82 -5.26
CA LYS A 483 9.86 12.88 -4.41
C LYS A 483 8.39 13.07 -4.71
N SER A 484 7.69 13.81 -3.85
CA SER A 484 6.27 14.12 -4.02
C SER A 484 6.00 15.61 -3.89
N GLY A 485 4.88 16.05 -4.45
CA GLY A 485 4.37 17.41 -4.34
C GLY A 485 2.86 17.44 -4.50
N PHE A 486 2.31 18.65 -4.67
CA PHE A 486 0.89 18.88 -4.88
C PHE A 486 0.62 19.72 -6.11
N ALA A 487 -0.49 19.43 -6.76
CA ALA A 487 -1.12 20.28 -7.75
C ALA A 487 -2.60 20.49 -7.42
N SER A 488 -3.20 21.55 -7.91
CA SER A 488 -4.65 21.75 -7.84
C SER A 488 -5.18 22.36 -9.12
N ILE A 489 -6.47 22.12 -9.37
CA ILE A 489 -7.24 22.72 -10.46
C ILE A 489 -8.68 22.93 -9.97
N PRO A 490 -9.33 24.08 -10.24
CA PRO A 490 -10.76 24.20 -10.01
C PRO A 490 -11.53 23.12 -10.75
N VAL A 491 -12.42 22.39 -10.07
CA VAL A 491 -13.21 21.30 -10.65
C VAL A 491 -13.97 21.77 -11.88
N ARG A 492 -14.57 22.95 -11.81
CA ARG A 492 -15.30 23.53 -12.95
C ARG A 492 -14.41 23.71 -14.17
N GLU A 493 -13.19 24.24 -14.00
CA GLU A 493 -12.26 24.43 -15.12
C GLU A 493 -11.77 23.09 -15.72
N LEU A 494 -11.61 22.07 -14.87
CA LEU A 494 -11.30 20.72 -15.31
C LEU A 494 -12.44 20.15 -16.18
N LEU A 495 -13.68 20.22 -15.69
CA LEU A 495 -14.87 19.72 -16.38
C LEU A 495 -15.15 20.47 -17.68
N ASP A 496 -15.00 21.81 -17.70
CA ASP A 496 -15.13 22.65 -18.89
C ASP A 496 -14.06 22.35 -19.98
N SER A 497 -12.92 21.79 -19.56
CA SER A 497 -11.84 21.42 -20.48
C SER A 497 -12.03 20.04 -21.10
N MET A 498 -12.96 19.23 -20.59
CA MET A 498 -13.26 17.91 -21.13
C MET A 498 -14.08 18.00 -22.42
N LYS A 499 -13.78 17.12 -23.36
CA LYS A 499 -14.71 16.81 -24.45
C LYS A 499 -15.81 15.94 -23.86
N ARG A 500 -17.05 16.17 -24.29
CA ARG A 500 -18.20 15.36 -23.92
C ARG A 500 -18.46 14.28 -24.99
N ALA A 501 -18.97 13.11 -24.51
CA ALA A 501 -19.36 11.98 -25.37
C ALA A 501 -20.63 12.32 -26.19
#